data_c0dc77e778f58863b0382f6b7f124bdd
#
_entry.id   c0dc77e778f58863b0382f6b7f124bdd
#
_cell.length_a   1.000
_cell.length_b   1.000
_cell.length_c   1.000
_cell.angle_alpha   90.00
_cell.angle_beta   90.00
_cell.angle_gamma   90.00
#
_symmetry.space_group_name_H-M   'P 1'
#
loop_
_entity.id
_entity.type
_entity.pdbx_description
1 polymer ?
#
loop_
_entity_poly.entity_id
_entity_poly.type
_entity_poly.pdbx_seq_one_letter_code
_entity_poly.pdbx_strand_id
1 'polypeptide(L)'
;MAGRLAEKGKIAFTGWELYREACSLADLVLVEADGSRRLPLKVPRAGEPVIPDNTDMILCLNGLSSLGKRAEDCCLRLEEARALMNRHGRRHYEDNRKPWGSAADGLGRNPENRADWVIQKEDMMTLINHGYLLPLRADYPGADVLPVFNQADTPQEAALAGEMLEGMGETSGAASGQLDQDVSARLF
;
A
#
# COMPACT_ATOMS: atom_id res chain seq x y z
N MET A 1 -5.33 -21.21 -10.58
CA MET A 1 -4.48 -20.73 -9.46
C MET A 1 -3.50 -21.84 -9.10
N ALA A 2 -2.21 -21.53 -9.07
CA ALA A 2 -1.16 -22.50 -8.74
C ALA A 2 -0.52 -22.14 -7.39
N GLY A 3 -0.40 -23.12 -6.50
CA GLY A 3 0.21 -22.94 -5.20
C GLY A 3 0.33 -24.27 -4.48
N ARG A 4 1.37 -24.42 -3.66
CA ARG A 4 1.54 -25.59 -2.80
C ARG A 4 0.78 -25.35 -1.50
N LEU A 5 -0.02 -26.33 -1.05
CA LEU A 5 -0.62 -26.28 0.28
C LEU A 5 0.48 -26.28 1.34
N ALA A 6 0.53 -25.21 2.12
CA ALA A 6 1.35 -25.11 3.32
C ALA A 6 0.55 -25.53 4.57
N GLU A 7 1.22 -25.59 5.71
CA GLU A 7 0.56 -25.83 6.99
C GLU A 7 -0.60 -24.85 7.22
N LYS A 8 -1.67 -25.31 7.84
CA LYS A 8 -2.90 -24.56 8.16
C LYS A 8 -3.71 -24.09 6.94
N GLY A 9 -3.63 -24.79 5.80
CA GLY A 9 -4.46 -24.52 4.62
C GLY A 9 -4.06 -23.24 3.86
N LYS A 10 -2.88 -22.68 4.09
CA LYS A 10 -2.34 -21.56 3.33
C LYS A 10 -1.75 -22.05 2.02
N ILE A 11 -1.83 -21.21 0.99
CA ILE A 11 -1.13 -21.40 -0.27
C ILE A 11 0.26 -20.79 -0.12
N ALA A 12 1.28 -21.53 -0.50
CA ALA A 12 2.66 -21.07 -0.54
C ALA A 12 3.19 -21.07 -1.97
N PHE A 13 4.27 -20.35 -2.19
CA PHE A 13 4.96 -20.31 -3.47
C PHE A 13 5.38 -21.73 -3.91
N THR A 14 5.13 -22.04 -5.17
CA THR A 14 5.36 -23.38 -5.74
C THR A 14 6.83 -23.67 -6.06
N GLY A 15 7.68 -22.65 -6.05
CA GLY A 15 9.06 -22.71 -6.49
C GLY A 15 9.26 -22.08 -7.87
N TRP A 16 10.49 -21.66 -8.13
CA TRP A 16 10.84 -20.93 -9.35
C TRP A 16 10.71 -21.75 -10.63
N GLU A 17 10.86 -23.06 -10.55
CA GLU A 17 10.73 -23.96 -11.69
C GLU A 17 9.29 -23.98 -12.22
N LEU A 18 8.31 -24.26 -11.34
CA LEU A 18 6.89 -24.23 -11.70
C LEU A 18 6.40 -22.81 -12.05
N TYR A 19 6.97 -21.78 -11.45
CA TYR A 19 6.68 -20.41 -11.83
C TYR A 19 7.08 -20.13 -13.29
N ARG A 20 8.31 -20.52 -13.70
CA ARG A 20 8.78 -20.33 -15.08
C ARG A 20 7.95 -21.16 -16.08
N GLU A 21 7.56 -22.37 -15.68
CA GLU A 21 6.67 -23.19 -16.49
C GLU A 21 5.31 -22.49 -16.67
N ALA A 22 4.72 -21.96 -15.61
CA ALA A 22 3.47 -21.21 -15.69
C ALA A 22 3.59 -19.99 -16.61
N CYS A 23 4.68 -19.25 -16.53
CA CYS A 23 4.95 -18.12 -17.45
C CYS A 23 5.08 -18.55 -18.92
N SER A 24 5.53 -19.77 -19.21
CA SER A 24 5.61 -20.28 -20.58
C SER A 24 4.29 -20.77 -21.16
N LEU A 25 3.30 -21.05 -20.31
CA LEU A 25 2.01 -21.63 -20.68
C LEU A 25 0.84 -20.64 -20.63
N ALA A 26 0.99 -19.51 -19.97
CA ALA A 26 -0.06 -18.54 -19.74
C ALA A 26 0.25 -17.20 -20.41
N ASP A 27 -0.78 -16.56 -20.96
CA ASP A 27 -0.68 -15.21 -21.52
C ASP A 27 -0.51 -14.14 -20.44
N LEU A 28 -1.00 -14.42 -19.20
CA LEU A 28 -0.91 -13.55 -18.04
C LEU A 28 -0.70 -14.36 -16.78
N VAL A 29 0.29 -13.97 -15.98
CA VAL A 29 0.57 -14.55 -14.66
C VAL A 29 0.44 -13.47 -13.58
N LEU A 30 -0.46 -13.67 -12.65
CA LEU A 30 -0.63 -12.78 -11.49
C LEU A 30 0.01 -13.42 -10.26
N VAL A 31 0.89 -12.66 -9.59
CA VAL A 31 1.61 -13.09 -8.41
C VAL A 31 1.21 -12.24 -7.19
N GLU A 32 0.78 -12.88 -6.11
CA GLU A 32 0.67 -12.20 -4.81
C GLU A 32 2.07 -12.14 -4.18
N ALA A 33 2.73 -11.00 -4.33
CA ALA A 33 4.10 -10.78 -3.87
C ALA A 33 4.18 -10.40 -2.38
N ASP A 34 3.09 -9.86 -1.82
CA ASP A 34 3.07 -9.32 -0.46
C ASP A 34 1.67 -9.37 0.18
N GLY A 35 1.45 -10.30 1.10
CA GLY A 35 0.18 -10.46 1.80
C GLY A 35 0.02 -9.49 2.98
N SER A 36 -1.14 -8.84 3.08
CA SER A 36 -1.48 -7.87 4.14
C SER A 36 -2.25 -8.44 5.33
N ARG A 37 -2.49 -9.76 5.38
CA ARG A 37 -3.39 -10.40 6.37
C ARG A 37 -4.82 -9.82 6.36
N ARG A 38 -5.28 -9.38 5.21
CA ARG A 38 -6.57 -8.70 4.99
C ARG A 38 -6.68 -7.33 5.66
N LEU A 39 -5.58 -6.74 6.12
CA LEU A 39 -5.57 -5.35 6.55
C LEU A 39 -5.48 -4.42 5.33
N PRO A 40 -6.17 -3.28 5.34
CA PRO A 40 -6.24 -2.38 4.19
C PRO A 40 -4.92 -1.65 3.91
N LEU A 41 -4.03 -1.54 4.87
CA LEU A 41 -2.75 -0.88 4.74
C LEU A 41 -1.62 -1.79 5.24
N LYS A 42 -0.46 -1.70 4.61
CA LYS A 42 0.76 -2.40 5.02
C LYS A 42 1.98 -1.56 4.65
N VAL A 43 3.06 -1.72 5.42
CA VAL A 43 4.40 -1.28 5.05
C VAL A 43 5.30 -2.53 4.96
N PRO A 44 6.10 -2.68 3.88
CA PRO A 44 6.97 -3.83 3.74
C PRO A 44 8.12 -3.78 4.75
N ARG A 45 8.56 -4.96 5.17
CA ARG A 45 9.82 -5.12 5.92
C ARG A 45 10.95 -5.46 4.95
N ALA A 46 12.17 -5.54 5.46
CA ALA A 46 13.31 -6.00 4.68
C ALA A 46 13.04 -7.38 4.04
N GLY A 47 13.27 -7.47 2.72
CA GLY A 47 12.98 -8.66 1.91
C GLY A 47 11.52 -8.82 1.46
N GLU A 48 10.67 -7.86 1.70
CA GLU A 48 9.32 -7.75 1.12
C GLU A 48 9.22 -6.50 0.24
N PRO A 49 8.38 -6.52 -0.82
CA PRO A 49 7.72 -7.68 -1.43
C PRO A 49 8.69 -8.61 -2.17
N VAL A 50 8.30 -9.88 -2.40
CA VAL A 50 9.06 -10.82 -3.22
C VAL A 50 8.51 -10.78 -4.64
N ILE A 51 9.17 -10.03 -5.50
CA ILE A 51 8.75 -9.79 -6.88
C ILE A 51 9.68 -10.56 -7.84
N PRO A 52 9.14 -11.32 -8.82
CA PRO A 52 9.93 -11.97 -9.83
C PRO A 52 10.66 -10.96 -10.74
N ASP A 53 11.88 -11.30 -11.18
CA ASP A 53 12.71 -10.40 -12.00
C ASP A 53 12.11 -10.09 -13.38
N ASN A 54 11.22 -10.96 -13.89
CA ASN A 54 10.53 -10.81 -15.18
C ASN A 54 9.13 -10.17 -15.03
N THR A 55 8.92 -9.36 -14.01
CA THR A 55 7.66 -8.67 -13.79
C THR A 55 7.56 -7.44 -14.69
N ASP A 56 6.48 -7.35 -15.47
CA ASP A 56 6.21 -6.20 -16.35
C ASP A 56 5.45 -5.08 -15.60
N MET A 57 4.60 -5.45 -14.63
CA MET A 57 3.76 -4.51 -13.90
C MET A 57 3.63 -4.87 -12.43
N ILE A 58 3.71 -3.89 -11.56
CA ILE A 58 3.56 -4.00 -10.11
C ILE A 58 2.39 -3.14 -9.66
N LEU A 59 1.36 -3.77 -9.09
CA LEU A 59 0.20 -3.08 -8.54
C LEU A 59 0.35 -2.95 -7.02
N CYS A 60 0.48 -1.72 -6.53
CA CYS A 60 0.58 -1.42 -5.11
C CYS A 60 -0.82 -1.15 -4.53
N LEU A 61 -1.48 -2.20 -4.02
CA LEU A 61 -2.86 -2.13 -3.54
C LEU A 61 -2.93 -1.60 -2.10
N ASN A 62 -3.76 -0.58 -1.89
CA ASN A 62 -3.99 0.03 -0.59
C ASN A 62 -5.48 0.33 -0.40
N GLY A 63 -6.05 -0.08 0.74
CA GLY A 63 -7.48 0.10 1.01
C GLY A 63 -7.80 1.47 1.60
N LEU A 64 -8.69 2.23 0.94
CA LEU A 64 -9.19 3.52 1.45
C LEU A 64 -9.88 3.39 2.80
N SER A 65 -10.40 2.21 3.13
CA SER A 65 -11.01 1.94 4.43
C SER A 65 -10.06 2.06 5.62
N SER A 66 -8.75 2.28 5.39
CA SER A 66 -7.79 2.62 6.46
C SER A 66 -7.92 4.06 6.93
N LEU A 67 -8.43 4.97 6.10
CA LEU A 67 -8.60 6.38 6.45
C LEU A 67 -9.56 6.55 7.63
N GLY A 68 -9.19 7.39 8.58
CA GLY A 68 -9.95 7.64 9.81
C GLY A 68 -9.88 6.51 10.84
N LYS A 69 -9.17 5.41 10.57
CA LYS A 69 -8.98 4.31 11.52
C LYS A 69 -7.65 4.44 12.27
N ARG A 70 -7.58 3.83 13.44
CA ARG A 70 -6.34 3.72 14.20
C ARG A 70 -5.35 2.86 13.41
N ALA A 71 -4.11 3.30 13.34
CA ALA A 71 -3.08 2.60 12.59
C ALA A 71 -2.88 1.15 13.07
N GLU A 72 -3.02 0.91 14.38
CA GLU A 72 -2.90 -0.44 14.96
C GLU A 72 -3.99 -1.42 14.49
N ASP A 73 -5.18 -0.90 14.11
CA ASP A 73 -6.32 -1.71 13.68
C ASP A 73 -6.33 -1.98 12.17
N CYS A 74 -5.60 -1.17 11.39
CA CYS A 74 -5.70 -1.18 9.92
C CYS A 74 -4.37 -1.30 9.17
N CYS A 75 -3.23 -1.18 9.85
CA CYS A 75 -1.90 -1.22 9.22
C CYS A 75 -1.07 -2.42 9.70
N LEU A 76 -0.69 -3.28 8.77
CA LEU A 76 0.26 -4.36 9.05
C LEU A 76 1.69 -3.79 9.06
N ARG A 77 2.53 -4.23 10.00
CA ARG A 77 3.90 -3.74 10.21
C ARG A 77 3.93 -2.31 10.75
N LEU A 78 3.24 -2.13 11.86
CA LEU A 78 3.06 -0.82 12.49
C LEU A 78 4.38 -0.14 12.88
N GLU A 79 5.39 -0.90 13.32
CA GLU A 79 6.68 -0.34 13.69
C GLU A 79 7.45 0.17 12.46
N GLU A 80 7.41 -0.56 11.35
CA GLU A 80 7.97 -0.14 10.08
C GLU A 80 7.26 1.13 9.56
N ALA A 81 5.93 1.17 9.68
CA ALA A 81 5.14 2.35 9.33
C ALA A 81 5.53 3.57 10.16
N ARG A 82 5.67 3.41 11.47
CA ARG A 82 6.13 4.47 12.39
C ARG A 82 7.54 4.96 12.05
N ALA A 83 8.46 4.03 11.78
CA ALA A 83 9.82 4.36 11.38
C ALA A 83 9.86 5.15 10.07
N LEU A 84 9.00 4.81 9.12
CA LEU A 84 8.87 5.49 7.83
C LEU A 84 8.29 6.89 8.02
N MET A 85 7.22 7.04 8.80
CA MET A 85 6.63 8.34 9.13
C MET A 85 7.61 9.24 9.87
N ASN A 86 8.41 8.72 10.78
CA ASN A 86 9.44 9.49 11.47
C ASN A 86 10.51 10.05 10.51
N ARG A 87 10.81 9.34 9.42
CA ARG A 87 11.79 9.76 8.42
C ARG A 87 11.24 10.73 7.39
N HIS A 88 10.00 10.50 6.94
CA HIS A 88 9.44 11.15 5.75
C HIS A 88 8.19 11.99 6.01
N GLY A 89 7.41 11.68 7.04
CA GLY A 89 6.16 12.38 7.37
C GLY A 89 6.32 13.85 7.75
N ARG A 90 7.54 14.31 8.00
CA ARG A 90 7.81 15.69 8.42
C ARG A 90 7.68 16.72 7.29
N ARG A 91 7.71 16.34 6.02
CA ARG A 91 7.72 17.28 4.88
C ARG A 91 6.35 17.84 4.55
N HIS A 92 5.27 17.18 4.93
CA HIS A 92 3.90 17.65 4.67
C HIS A 92 3.32 18.52 5.80
N TYR A 93 4.04 18.64 6.93
CA TYR A 93 3.66 19.44 8.10
C TYR A 93 4.47 20.75 8.25
N GLU A 94 5.08 21.25 7.18
CA GLU A 94 5.95 22.44 7.24
C GLU A 94 5.23 23.76 7.56
N ASP A 95 3.89 23.79 7.67
CA ASP A 95 3.19 24.98 8.13
C ASP A 95 2.96 25.07 9.64
N ASN A 96 3.39 24.06 10.43
CA ASN A 96 3.38 24.13 11.89
C ASN A 96 4.73 23.65 12.44
N ARG A 97 5.60 24.58 12.79
CA ARG A 97 6.97 24.53 13.35
C ARG A 97 7.23 23.52 14.50
N LYS A 98 6.56 22.38 14.55
CA LYS A 98 6.73 21.39 15.59
C LYS A 98 6.96 20.01 15.01
N PRO A 99 7.96 19.25 15.53
CA PRO A 99 8.18 17.86 15.13
C PRO A 99 6.90 17.04 15.33
N TRP A 100 6.63 16.11 14.43
CA TRP A 100 5.56 15.13 14.57
C TRP A 100 5.64 14.50 15.97
N GLY A 101 4.59 14.69 16.77
CA GLY A 101 4.54 14.25 18.17
C GLY A 101 5.02 15.24 19.23
N SER A 102 5.20 16.54 18.93
CA SER A 102 5.39 17.53 20.00
C SER A 102 4.05 17.84 20.68
N ALA A 103 4.04 17.78 22.01
CA ALA A 103 2.85 17.87 22.89
C ALA A 103 2.08 19.22 22.91
N ALA A 104 2.14 20.03 21.85
CA ALA A 104 1.67 21.40 21.90
C ALA A 104 0.50 21.73 20.95
N ASP A 105 -0.10 20.75 20.27
CA ASP A 105 -1.23 20.96 19.37
C ASP A 105 -2.61 20.69 20.00
N GLY A 106 -2.67 20.47 21.30
CA GLY A 106 -3.94 20.32 22.05
C GLY A 106 -4.74 19.06 21.68
N LEU A 107 -4.27 18.25 20.74
CA LEU A 107 -4.92 17.03 20.24
C LEU A 107 -4.27 15.75 20.78
N GLY A 108 -3.44 15.82 21.84
CA GLY A 108 -2.92 14.66 22.55
C GLY A 108 -1.98 13.75 21.74
N ARG A 109 -1.36 14.25 20.68
CA ARG A 109 -0.37 13.51 19.88
C ARG A 109 0.98 13.46 20.60
N ASN A 110 1.03 12.74 21.72
CA ASN A 110 2.26 12.46 22.43
C ASN A 110 3.05 11.36 21.67
N PRO A 111 4.35 11.57 21.34
CA PRO A 111 5.19 10.53 20.72
C PRO A 111 5.29 9.25 21.55
N GLU A 112 5.06 9.36 22.87
CA GLU A 112 5.03 8.22 23.80
C GLU A 112 3.67 7.51 23.82
N ASN A 113 2.58 8.17 23.43
CA ASN A 113 1.23 7.58 23.35
C ASN A 113 0.93 7.14 21.91
N ARG A 114 1.65 6.14 21.43
CA ARG A 114 1.60 5.56 20.08
C ARG A 114 0.27 4.84 19.78
N ALA A 115 -0.65 4.78 20.76
CA ALA A 115 -1.92 4.08 20.64
C ALA A 115 -2.97 4.86 19.81
N ASP A 116 -2.83 6.17 19.62
CA ASP A 116 -3.88 7.02 19.08
C ASP A 116 -3.60 7.57 17.66
N TRP A 117 -2.64 6.96 16.92
CA TRP A 117 -2.38 7.37 15.55
C TRP A 117 -3.53 6.95 14.64
N VAL A 118 -4.31 7.94 14.19
CA VAL A 118 -5.39 7.78 13.21
C VAL A 118 -4.86 8.13 11.83
N ILE A 119 -4.99 7.19 10.88
CA ILE A 119 -4.48 7.35 9.51
C ILE A 119 -5.22 8.48 8.80
N GLN A 120 -4.48 9.50 8.37
CA GLN A 120 -4.94 10.57 7.51
C GLN A 120 -4.49 10.31 6.06
N LYS A 121 -5.05 11.06 5.09
CA LYS A 121 -4.68 10.88 3.68
C LYS A 121 -3.18 11.14 3.44
N GLU A 122 -2.61 12.13 4.11
CA GLU A 122 -1.19 12.47 4.02
C GLU A 122 -0.28 11.36 4.57
N ASP A 123 -0.72 10.71 5.68
CA ASP A 123 -0.01 9.56 6.23
C ASP A 123 -0.01 8.40 5.22
N MET A 124 -1.20 8.09 4.67
CA MET A 124 -1.36 7.02 3.69
C MET A 124 -0.52 7.26 2.44
N MET A 125 -0.55 8.48 1.87
CA MET A 125 0.27 8.87 0.73
C MET A 125 1.77 8.72 1.04
N THR A 126 2.22 9.14 2.22
CA THR A 126 3.61 9.02 2.66
C THR A 126 4.02 7.54 2.76
N LEU A 127 3.18 6.70 3.38
CA LEU A 127 3.44 5.27 3.54
C LEU A 127 3.50 4.55 2.18
N ILE A 128 2.61 4.87 1.25
CA ILE A 128 2.60 4.28 -0.09
C ILE A 128 3.83 4.72 -0.88
N ASN A 129 4.10 6.02 -0.93
CA ASN A 129 5.17 6.56 -1.73
C ASN A 129 6.55 6.06 -1.27
N HIS A 130 6.84 6.20 0.03
CA HIS A 130 8.14 5.83 0.58
C HIS A 130 8.26 4.36 0.99
N GLY A 131 7.15 3.66 1.22
CA GLY A 131 7.14 2.25 1.52
C GLY A 131 7.17 1.35 0.28
N TYR A 132 6.55 1.80 -0.82
CA TYR A 132 6.40 1.00 -2.02
C TYR A 132 6.88 1.69 -3.30
N LEU A 133 6.27 2.82 -3.70
CA LEU A 133 6.46 3.34 -5.06
C LEU A 133 7.92 3.70 -5.35
N LEU A 134 8.55 4.50 -4.51
CA LEU A 134 9.94 4.91 -4.72
C LEU A 134 10.92 3.74 -4.66
N PRO A 135 10.88 2.84 -3.64
CA PRO A 135 11.75 1.68 -3.61
C PRO A 135 11.55 0.75 -4.81
N LEU A 136 10.30 0.42 -5.16
CA LEU A 136 10.01 -0.50 -6.25
C LEU A 136 10.44 0.03 -7.60
N ARG A 137 10.27 1.32 -7.86
CA ARG A 137 10.77 1.95 -9.09
C ARG A 137 12.29 1.96 -9.19
N ALA A 138 12.97 2.07 -8.04
CA ALA A 138 14.43 1.98 -8.00
C ALA A 138 14.92 0.55 -8.24
N ASP A 139 14.25 -0.45 -7.64
CA ASP A 139 14.65 -1.85 -7.71
C ASP A 139 14.20 -2.53 -9.01
N TYR A 140 13.09 -2.09 -9.61
CA TYR A 140 12.48 -2.65 -10.83
C TYR A 140 12.27 -1.59 -11.91
N PRO A 141 13.34 -1.01 -12.47
CA PRO A 141 13.23 0.12 -13.41
C PRO A 141 12.60 -0.25 -14.77
N GLY A 142 12.45 -1.56 -15.06
CA GLY A 142 11.79 -2.07 -16.26
C GLY A 142 10.31 -2.39 -16.09
N ALA A 143 9.78 -2.29 -14.87
CA ALA A 143 8.38 -2.59 -14.58
C ALA A 143 7.57 -1.30 -14.38
N ASP A 144 6.31 -1.32 -14.83
CA ASP A 144 5.35 -0.28 -14.49
C ASP A 144 4.89 -0.44 -13.04
N VAL A 145 5.15 0.56 -12.18
CA VAL A 145 4.74 0.55 -10.77
C VAL A 145 3.56 1.48 -10.57
N LEU A 146 2.38 0.91 -10.35
CA LEU A 146 1.13 1.64 -10.27
C LEU A 146 0.51 1.57 -8.86
N PRO A 147 0.18 2.71 -8.25
CA PRO A 147 -0.64 2.75 -7.04
C PRO A 147 -2.10 2.39 -7.38
N VAL A 148 -2.71 1.56 -6.54
CA VAL A 148 -4.11 1.17 -6.66
C VAL A 148 -4.81 1.40 -5.32
N PHE A 149 -5.83 2.25 -5.32
CA PHE A 149 -6.71 2.43 -4.19
C PHE A 149 -7.90 1.49 -4.29
N ASN A 150 -7.98 0.55 -3.37
CA ASN A 150 -9.08 -0.40 -3.25
C ASN A 150 -10.13 0.12 -2.27
N GLN A 151 -11.35 -0.42 -2.33
CA GLN A 151 -12.49 -0.03 -1.49
C GLN A 151 -12.94 1.43 -1.74
N ALA A 152 -12.90 1.85 -2.99
CA ALA A 152 -13.47 3.10 -3.47
C ALA A 152 -14.93 2.86 -3.89
N ASP A 153 -15.78 2.53 -2.90
CA ASP A 153 -17.14 2.03 -3.13
C ASP A 153 -18.15 3.16 -3.44
N THR A 154 -17.74 4.41 -3.27
CA THR A 154 -18.55 5.59 -3.53
C THR A 154 -17.87 6.55 -4.51
N PRO A 155 -18.62 7.41 -5.23
CA PRO A 155 -18.03 8.46 -6.07
C PRO A 155 -17.10 9.39 -5.31
N GLN A 156 -17.38 9.66 -4.03
CA GLN A 156 -16.55 10.49 -3.15
C GLN A 156 -15.21 9.83 -2.85
N GLU A 157 -15.21 8.53 -2.57
CA GLU A 157 -13.97 7.76 -2.35
C GLU A 157 -13.15 7.64 -3.64
N ALA A 158 -13.81 7.47 -4.79
CA ALA A 158 -13.13 7.49 -6.08
C ALA A 158 -12.49 8.86 -6.39
N ALA A 159 -13.18 9.96 -6.07
CA ALA A 159 -12.63 11.30 -6.20
C ALA A 159 -11.44 11.51 -5.26
N LEU A 160 -11.55 11.07 -4.00
CA LEU A 160 -10.47 11.12 -3.03
C LEU A 160 -9.24 10.34 -3.49
N ALA A 161 -9.43 9.15 -4.09
CA ALA A 161 -8.34 8.38 -4.68
C ALA A 161 -7.62 9.19 -5.79
N GLY A 162 -8.36 9.86 -6.66
CA GLY A 162 -7.80 10.75 -7.69
C GLY A 162 -6.99 11.89 -7.09
N GLU A 163 -7.54 12.60 -6.08
CA GLU A 163 -6.80 13.66 -5.36
C GLU A 163 -5.51 13.14 -4.72
N MET A 164 -5.53 11.93 -4.16
CA MET A 164 -4.34 11.35 -3.54
C MET A 164 -3.28 10.98 -4.59
N LEU A 165 -3.68 10.45 -5.77
CA LEU A 165 -2.77 10.20 -6.88
C LEU A 165 -2.10 11.49 -7.36
N GLU A 166 -2.88 12.53 -7.62
CA GLU A 166 -2.37 13.85 -7.98
C GLU A 166 -1.42 14.41 -6.91
N GLY A 167 -1.79 14.29 -5.63
CA GLY A 167 -0.97 14.75 -4.50
C GLY A 167 0.35 13.98 -4.34
N MET A 168 0.43 12.74 -4.82
CA MET A 168 1.68 11.97 -4.90
C MET A 168 2.48 12.26 -6.18
N GLY A 169 1.95 13.08 -7.10
CA GLY A 169 2.56 13.35 -8.40
C GLY A 169 2.42 12.21 -9.40
N GLU A 170 1.45 11.33 -9.18
CA GLU A 170 1.20 10.20 -10.07
C GLU A 170 0.37 10.63 -11.29
N THR A 171 0.83 10.24 -12.46
CA THR A 171 0.13 10.47 -13.74
C THR A 171 -0.72 9.28 -14.17
N SER A 172 -0.57 8.15 -13.48
CA SER A 172 -1.33 6.92 -13.71
C SER A 172 -1.52 6.16 -12.41
N GLY A 173 -2.67 5.53 -12.29
CA GLY A 173 -3.06 4.73 -11.13
C GLY A 173 -4.47 4.20 -11.32
N ALA A 174 -5.00 3.52 -10.32
CA ALA A 174 -6.35 3.00 -10.38
C ALA A 174 -7.08 3.15 -9.04
N ALA A 175 -8.38 3.30 -9.11
CA ALA A 175 -9.27 3.09 -7.96
C ALA A 175 -10.21 1.94 -8.29
N SER A 176 -10.42 1.03 -7.33
CA SER A 176 -11.34 -0.08 -7.47
C SER A 176 -12.30 -0.13 -6.28
N GLY A 177 -13.56 -0.45 -6.55
CA GLY A 177 -14.59 -0.59 -5.54
C GLY A 177 -15.71 -1.51 -6.01
N GLN A 178 -16.61 -1.85 -5.09
CA GLN A 178 -17.81 -2.60 -5.38
C GLN A 178 -18.96 -1.62 -5.55
N LEU A 179 -19.30 -1.30 -6.80
CA LEU A 179 -20.49 -0.52 -7.13
C LEU A 179 -21.58 -1.49 -7.60
N ASP A 180 -22.64 -1.66 -6.81
CA ASP A 180 -23.90 -2.38 -7.14
C ASP A 180 -23.71 -3.67 -7.97
N GLN A 181 -22.95 -4.65 -7.41
CA GLN A 181 -22.67 -5.97 -7.99
C GLN A 181 -21.69 -6.02 -9.18
N ASP A 182 -21.31 -4.89 -9.76
CA ASP A 182 -20.24 -4.84 -10.76
C ASP A 182 -18.94 -4.30 -10.15
N VAL A 183 -17.85 -5.04 -10.33
CA VAL A 183 -16.51 -4.55 -9.99
C VAL A 183 -16.14 -3.50 -11.04
N SER A 184 -16.11 -2.24 -10.65
CA SER A 184 -15.64 -1.18 -11.54
C SER A 184 -14.22 -0.76 -11.15
N ALA A 185 -13.33 -0.67 -12.14
CA ALA A 185 -12.02 -0.04 -11.99
C ALA A 185 -12.02 1.25 -12.83
N ARG A 186 -11.53 2.36 -12.25
CA ARG A 186 -11.24 3.59 -12.99
C ARG A 186 -9.73 3.71 -13.12
N LEU A 187 -9.26 3.90 -14.33
CA LEU A 187 -7.89 4.30 -14.63
C LEU A 187 -7.84 5.84 -14.64
N PHE A 188 -6.85 6.39 -14.03
CA PHE A 188 -6.56 7.82 -13.99
C PHE A 188 -5.28 8.11 -14.74
#